data_195901d3925971e3783ff9047c07b700
#
_entry.id   195901d3925971e3783ff9047c07b700
#
_cell.length_a   1.000
_cell.length_b   1.000
_cell.length_c   1.000
_cell.angle_alpha   90.00
_cell.angle_beta   90.00
_cell.angle_gamma   90.00
#
_symmetry.space_group_name_H-M   'P 1'
#
loop_
_entity.id
_entity.type
_entity.pdbx_description
1 polymer ?
#
loop_
_entity_poly.entity_id
_entity_poly.type
_entity_poly.pdbx_seq_one_letter_code
_entity_poly.pdbx_strand_id
1 'polypeptide(L)'
;MPKSNLPLEHRALGRSGGALGILGLATRRLAAAGQQATIRIVREAIDHGVSVLEIAPEYGDGRTERWIGLALRDGYRERVQIIWQCCAHLRDYKTAMAQFEATLQLLRTDRLEVWSFHEVIYDNDPDWLYDHGGLDAAQEARDQGRARWIAFHGEKSPHIALKLLARGFAWDAVLMPLNPFDASFRSFERQVLPEVIRRGGGVIGTKPLAGGAIPAGRLIKPEDALRYAWSLPVSSVLVGCDSAAVLRKTLKVATSLKPFHAGEMDALRQKARITAGDGRFERYKTTQEFDGAAGRAAHGYTGR
;
A
#
# COMPACT_ATOMS: atom_id res chain seq x y z
N MET A 1 -1.09 -30.55 1.33
CA MET A 1 -0.18 -30.09 0.26
C MET A 1 1.19 -29.91 0.86
N PRO A 2 2.29 -30.33 0.22
CA PRO A 2 3.62 -30.07 0.76
C PRO A 2 3.82 -28.57 0.90
N LYS A 3 4.28 -28.13 2.08
CA LYS A 3 4.69 -26.74 2.33
C LYS A 3 5.87 -26.47 1.39
N SER A 4 5.69 -25.61 0.36
CA SER A 4 6.85 -25.07 -0.34
C SER A 4 7.53 -24.13 0.65
N ASN A 5 8.57 -24.62 1.31
CA ASN A 5 9.30 -23.92 2.36
C ASN A 5 10.34 -22.94 1.80
N LEU A 6 10.10 -22.33 0.62
CA LEU A 6 10.94 -21.25 0.15
C LEU A 6 10.49 -19.98 0.83
N PRO A 7 11.37 -19.33 1.63
CA PRO A 7 11.06 -18.04 2.22
C PRO A 7 10.81 -17.01 1.11
N LEU A 8 9.84 -16.12 1.33
CA LEU A 8 9.63 -14.99 0.43
C LEU A 8 10.86 -14.07 0.49
N GLU A 9 11.28 -13.57 -0.65
CA GLU A 9 12.38 -12.61 -0.77
C GLU A 9 12.10 -11.36 0.08
N HIS A 10 13.17 -10.77 0.65
CA HIS A 10 13.13 -9.46 1.28
C HIS A 10 13.96 -8.48 0.45
N ARG A 11 13.46 -7.27 0.28
CA ARG A 11 14.14 -6.20 -0.47
C ARG A 11 14.36 -4.98 0.40
N ALA A 12 15.47 -4.29 0.18
CA ALA A 12 15.79 -3.06 0.90
C ALA A 12 14.68 -2.01 0.76
N LEU A 13 14.37 -1.31 1.86
CA LEU A 13 13.48 -0.16 1.86
C LEU A 13 14.27 1.11 1.57
N GLY A 14 14.59 1.31 0.29
CA GLY A 14 15.46 2.41 -0.12
C GLY A 14 16.78 2.43 0.64
N ARG A 15 17.18 3.59 1.14
CA ARG A 15 18.38 3.80 1.97
C ARG A 15 18.07 3.83 3.47
N SER A 16 16.87 3.48 3.91
CA SER A 16 16.43 3.54 5.32
C SER A 16 17.15 2.56 6.26
N GLY A 17 17.98 1.66 5.72
CA GLY A 17 18.64 0.58 6.47
C GLY A 17 17.70 -0.57 6.85
N GLY A 18 16.47 -0.58 6.34
CA GLY A 18 15.51 -1.65 6.54
C GLY A 18 15.23 -2.48 5.30
N ALA A 19 14.46 -3.55 5.47
CA ALA A 19 13.98 -4.39 4.39
C ALA A 19 12.53 -4.81 4.64
N LEU A 20 11.78 -5.03 3.56
CA LEU A 20 10.41 -5.53 3.58
C LEU A 20 10.32 -6.84 2.78
N GLY A 21 9.41 -7.74 3.17
CA GLY A 21 9.04 -8.86 2.32
C GLY A 21 8.45 -8.36 1.00
N ILE A 22 8.79 -9.01 -0.12
CA ILE A 22 8.33 -8.58 -1.46
C ILE A 22 6.81 -8.61 -1.62
N LEU A 23 6.13 -9.45 -0.84
CA LEU A 23 4.66 -9.57 -0.79
C LEU A 23 4.15 -9.02 0.54
N GLY A 24 3.36 -7.97 0.47
CA GLY A 24 2.56 -7.46 1.57
C GLY A 24 1.06 -7.74 1.36
N LEU A 25 0.34 -7.97 2.43
CA LEU A 25 -1.11 -8.16 2.42
C LEU A 25 -1.80 -6.81 2.66
N ALA A 26 -2.53 -6.31 1.65
CA ALA A 26 -3.43 -5.16 1.80
C ALA A 26 -4.77 -5.63 2.38
N THR A 27 -5.16 -5.11 3.54
CA THR A 27 -6.25 -5.67 4.34
C THR A 27 -7.63 -5.06 4.07
N ARG A 28 -7.73 -3.99 3.28
CA ARG A 28 -9.02 -3.30 2.98
C ARG A 28 -10.13 -4.27 2.54
N ARG A 29 -9.81 -5.25 1.69
CA ARG A 29 -10.80 -6.21 1.16
C ARG A 29 -11.23 -7.28 2.15
N LEU A 30 -10.49 -7.48 3.24
CA LEU A 30 -10.81 -8.48 4.26
C LEU A 30 -12.09 -8.14 5.04
N ALA A 31 -12.51 -6.87 5.05
CA ALA A 31 -13.78 -6.46 5.65
C ALA A 31 -14.98 -7.25 5.12
N ALA A 32 -14.98 -7.58 3.82
CA ALA A 32 -16.06 -8.33 3.19
C ALA A 32 -16.04 -9.83 3.54
N ALA A 33 -14.89 -10.39 3.95
CA ALA A 33 -14.75 -11.79 4.29
C ALA A 33 -15.31 -12.16 5.69
N GLY A 34 -15.51 -11.15 6.55
CA GLY A 34 -15.92 -11.33 7.96
C GLY A 34 -14.77 -11.72 8.89
N GLN A 35 -15.02 -11.62 10.19
CA GLN A 35 -13.99 -11.74 11.23
C GLN A 35 -13.20 -13.06 11.18
N GLN A 36 -13.90 -14.19 11.20
CA GLN A 36 -13.23 -15.50 11.25
C GLN A 36 -12.39 -15.78 9.99
N ALA A 37 -12.92 -15.40 8.82
CA ALA A 37 -12.17 -15.56 7.57
C ALA A 37 -10.95 -14.64 7.53
N THR A 38 -11.09 -13.38 7.98
CA THR A 38 -9.98 -12.43 8.09
C THR A 38 -8.85 -13.00 8.97
N ILE A 39 -9.17 -13.48 10.16
CA ILE A 39 -8.17 -14.06 11.08
C ILE A 39 -7.46 -15.25 10.41
N ARG A 40 -8.22 -16.16 9.79
CA ARG A 40 -7.63 -17.30 9.08
C ARG A 40 -6.72 -16.89 7.92
N ILE A 41 -7.17 -15.96 7.07
CA ILE A 41 -6.40 -15.49 5.91
C ILE A 41 -5.10 -14.82 6.36
N VAL A 42 -5.15 -13.96 7.37
CA VAL A 42 -3.96 -13.27 7.89
C VAL A 42 -2.96 -14.25 8.48
N ARG A 43 -3.41 -15.18 9.33
CA ARG A 43 -2.53 -16.21 9.92
C ARG A 43 -1.97 -17.14 8.85
N GLU A 44 -2.78 -17.58 7.89
CA GLU A 44 -2.31 -18.38 6.74
C GLU A 44 -1.25 -17.62 5.93
N ALA A 45 -1.44 -16.32 5.67
CA ALA A 45 -0.45 -15.50 4.98
C ALA A 45 0.88 -15.46 5.73
N ILE A 46 0.85 -15.18 7.04
CA ILE A 46 2.05 -15.11 7.89
C ILE A 46 2.74 -16.47 7.97
N ASP A 47 1.98 -17.56 8.10
CA ASP A 47 2.54 -18.93 8.15
C ASP A 47 3.21 -19.35 6.84
N HIS A 48 2.85 -18.68 5.72
CA HIS A 48 3.51 -18.85 4.43
C HIS A 48 4.56 -17.78 4.13
N GLY A 49 5.00 -17.01 5.14
CA GLY A 49 6.13 -16.08 5.05
C GLY A 49 5.77 -14.65 4.63
N VAL A 50 4.49 -14.29 4.53
CA VAL A 50 4.10 -12.89 4.36
C VAL A 50 4.45 -12.15 5.66
N SER A 51 5.36 -11.20 5.57
CA SER A 51 5.86 -10.43 6.71
C SER A 51 5.44 -8.96 6.70
N VAL A 52 4.61 -8.53 5.76
CA VAL A 52 4.13 -7.15 5.65
C VAL A 52 2.61 -7.13 5.63
N LEU A 53 2.00 -6.37 6.54
CA LEU A 53 0.57 -6.11 6.57
C LEU A 53 0.32 -4.61 6.42
N GLU A 54 -0.56 -4.23 5.52
CA GLU A 54 -1.03 -2.84 5.38
C GLU A 54 -2.43 -2.74 5.99
N ILE A 55 -2.60 -1.78 6.91
CA ILE A 55 -3.83 -1.56 7.68
C ILE A 55 -4.21 -0.09 7.69
N ALA A 56 -5.50 0.20 7.92
CA ALA A 56 -6.00 1.55 8.12
C ALA A 56 -7.21 1.58 9.06
N PRO A 57 -7.38 2.62 9.89
CA PRO A 57 -8.53 2.80 10.77
C PRO A 57 -9.88 2.77 10.02
N GLU A 58 -9.93 3.24 8.77
CA GLU A 58 -11.16 3.32 7.97
C GLU A 58 -11.55 2.01 7.29
N TYR A 59 -10.68 0.99 7.26
CA TYR A 59 -10.98 -0.23 6.55
C TYR A 59 -12.13 -1.01 7.21
N GLY A 60 -13.23 -1.14 6.45
CA GLY A 60 -14.44 -1.79 6.95
C GLY A 60 -15.05 -1.11 8.17
N ASP A 61 -15.02 0.23 8.23
CA ASP A 61 -15.49 1.04 9.35
C ASP A 61 -14.81 0.67 10.69
N GLY A 62 -13.48 0.48 10.65
CA GLY A 62 -12.66 0.11 11.79
C GLY A 62 -12.70 -1.38 12.18
N ARG A 63 -13.56 -2.18 11.55
CA ARG A 63 -13.67 -3.62 11.87
C ARG A 63 -12.43 -4.40 11.47
N THR A 64 -11.85 -4.06 10.31
CA THR A 64 -10.70 -4.80 9.78
C THR A 64 -9.50 -4.71 10.74
N GLU A 65 -9.18 -3.52 11.22
CA GLU A 65 -8.07 -3.30 12.15
C GLU A 65 -8.25 -4.09 13.46
N ARG A 66 -9.48 -4.10 14.00
CA ARG A 66 -9.82 -4.92 15.18
C ARG A 66 -9.61 -6.41 14.94
N TRP A 67 -10.00 -6.93 13.77
CA TRP A 67 -9.82 -8.34 13.41
C TRP A 67 -8.35 -8.69 13.17
N ILE A 68 -7.58 -7.75 12.62
CA ILE A 68 -6.11 -7.90 12.51
C ILE A 68 -5.50 -7.99 13.90
N GLY A 69 -5.88 -7.14 14.85
CA GLY A 69 -5.42 -7.24 16.24
C GLY A 69 -5.70 -8.61 16.88
N LEU A 70 -6.83 -9.24 16.55
CA LEU A 70 -7.12 -10.62 16.98
C LEU A 70 -6.22 -11.65 16.26
N ALA A 71 -5.97 -11.46 14.96
CA ALA A 71 -5.13 -12.36 14.18
C ALA A 71 -3.66 -12.33 14.65
N LEU A 72 -3.19 -11.18 15.12
CA LEU A 72 -1.82 -10.96 15.56
C LEU A 72 -1.51 -11.44 16.98
N ARG A 73 -2.48 -12.00 17.70
CA ARG A 73 -2.22 -12.65 18.99
C ARG A 73 -1.35 -13.90 18.82
N ASP A 74 -0.96 -14.48 19.95
CA ASP A 74 -0.26 -15.76 20.04
C ASP A 74 1.09 -15.77 19.28
N GLY A 75 1.86 -14.66 19.35
CA GLY A 75 3.18 -14.52 18.74
C GLY A 75 3.18 -14.17 17.24
N TYR A 76 2.02 -13.86 16.66
CA TYR A 76 1.99 -13.44 15.24
C TYR A 76 2.44 -12.00 15.01
N ARG A 77 2.30 -11.11 16.03
CA ARG A 77 2.71 -9.69 15.91
C ARG A 77 4.20 -9.55 15.60
N GLU A 78 5.03 -10.35 16.24
CA GLU A 78 6.49 -10.32 16.12
C GLU A 78 6.99 -10.81 14.76
N ARG A 79 6.13 -11.46 13.98
CA ARG A 79 6.44 -12.03 12.67
C ARG A 79 6.14 -11.07 11.51
N VAL A 80 5.59 -9.88 11.79
CA VAL A 80 5.14 -8.95 10.76
C VAL A 80 5.61 -7.52 10.99
N GLN A 81 5.77 -6.81 9.90
CA GLN A 81 5.97 -5.37 9.82
C GLN A 81 4.64 -4.75 9.39
N ILE A 82 4.18 -3.75 10.12
CA ILE A 82 2.90 -3.10 9.85
C ILE A 82 3.13 -1.78 9.13
N ILE A 83 2.50 -1.63 7.98
CA ILE A 83 2.33 -0.35 7.30
C ILE A 83 0.97 0.19 7.71
N TRP A 84 0.97 1.18 8.59
CA TRP A 84 -0.24 1.83 9.07
C TRP A 84 -0.54 3.07 8.23
N GLN A 85 -1.75 3.12 7.70
CA GLN A 85 -2.25 4.25 6.93
C GLN A 85 -2.96 5.24 7.86
N CYS A 86 -2.32 6.36 8.17
CA CYS A 86 -2.92 7.44 8.95
C CYS A 86 -4.03 8.13 8.16
N CYS A 87 -5.26 8.04 8.63
CA CYS A 87 -6.46 8.59 8.01
C CYS A 87 -6.90 9.96 8.61
N ALA A 88 -5.97 10.71 9.22
CA ALA A 88 -6.21 12.10 9.61
C ALA A 88 -6.22 12.98 8.33
N HIS A 89 -7.35 13.03 7.63
CA HIS A 89 -7.45 13.66 6.31
C HIS A 89 -7.33 15.19 6.33
N LEU A 90 -7.58 15.84 7.47
CA LEU A 90 -7.23 17.26 7.68
C LEU A 90 -5.73 17.46 7.92
N ARG A 91 -4.96 16.37 7.95
CA ARG A 91 -3.52 16.33 8.17
C ARG A 91 -3.09 16.93 9.51
N ASP A 92 -4.02 17.03 10.48
CA ASP A 92 -3.76 17.64 11.79
C ASP A 92 -3.10 16.66 12.77
N TYR A 93 -2.21 17.26 13.61
CA TYR A 93 -1.45 16.53 14.61
C TYR A 93 -2.33 15.74 15.58
N LYS A 94 -3.37 16.39 16.14
CA LYS A 94 -4.18 15.82 17.21
C LYS A 94 -4.93 14.57 16.75
N THR A 95 -5.58 14.64 15.58
CA THR A 95 -6.30 13.48 15.00
C THR A 95 -5.33 12.37 14.62
N ALA A 96 -4.18 12.71 14.04
CA ALA A 96 -3.17 11.74 13.66
C ALA A 96 -2.66 10.94 14.87
N MET A 97 -2.29 11.63 15.95
CA MET A 97 -1.84 10.97 17.20
C MET A 97 -2.95 10.17 17.86
N ALA A 98 -4.19 10.68 17.90
CA ALA A 98 -5.31 9.95 18.49
C ALA A 98 -5.60 8.63 17.72
N GLN A 99 -5.56 8.64 16.39
CA GLN A 99 -5.69 7.44 15.57
C GLN A 99 -4.54 6.46 15.81
N PHE A 100 -3.30 6.96 15.90
CA PHE A 100 -2.13 6.15 16.17
C PHE A 100 -2.23 5.43 17.51
N GLU A 101 -2.57 6.14 18.58
CA GLU A 101 -2.77 5.56 19.92
C GLU A 101 -3.88 4.50 19.92
N ALA A 102 -5.01 4.79 19.28
CA ALA A 102 -6.11 3.83 19.17
C ALA A 102 -5.68 2.55 18.44
N THR A 103 -4.91 2.69 17.35
CA THR A 103 -4.36 1.54 16.61
C THR A 103 -3.43 0.70 17.47
N LEU A 104 -2.47 1.33 18.19
CA LEU A 104 -1.57 0.60 19.08
C LEU A 104 -2.32 -0.21 20.15
N GLN A 105 -3.38 0.37 20.73
CA GLN A 105 -4.25 -0.32 21.69
C GLN A 105 -5.00 -1.50 21.07
N LEU A 106 -5.59 -1.31 19.87
CA LEU A 106 -6.31 -2.37 19.16
C LEU A 106 -5.40 -3.55 18.79
N LEU A 107 -4.20 -3.25 18.34
CA LEU A 107 -3.21 -4.25 17.96
C LEU A 107 -2.45 -4.84 19.16
N ARG A 108 -2.57 -4.22 20.34
CA ARG A 108 -1.81 -4.57 21.57
C ARG A 108 -0.31 -4.58 21.32
N THR A 109 0.20 -3.51 20.74
CA THR A 109 1.61 -3.30 20.42
C THR A 109 2.04 -1.92 20.88
N ASP A 110 3.31 -1.74 21.10
CA ASP A 110 3.92 -0.47 21.47
C ASP A 110 4.46 0.32 20.26
N ARG A 111 4.52 -0.32 19.09
CA ARG A 111 5.10 0.27 17.87
C ARG A 111 4.48 -0.25 16.59
N LEU A 112 4.61 0.54 15.53
CA LEU A 112 4.35 0.18 14.15
C LEU A 112 5.60 0.46 13.31
N GLU A 113 5.82 -0.31 12.26
CA GLU A 113 7.05 -0.18 11.48
C GLU A 113 6.99 1.01 10.50
N VAL A 114 5.86 1.20 9.83
CA VAL A 114 5.72 2.30 8.85
C VAL A 114 4.49 3.15 9.19
N TRP A 115 4.70 4.42 9.50
CA TRP A 115 3.66 5.44 9.49
C TRP A 115 3.50 5.95 8.07
N SER A 116 2.36 5.71 7.42
CA SER A 116 2.06 6.19 6.08
C SER A 116 0.87 7.14 6.09
N PHE A 117 1.00 8.31 5.50
CA PHE A 117 -0.14 9.21 5.32
C PHE A 117 -1.05 8.66 4.21
N HIS A 118 -2.28 8.32 4.56
CA HIS A 118 -3.26 7.73 3.65
C HIS A 118 -3.82 8.76 2.67
N GLU A 119 -4.04 8.34 1.42
CA GLU A 119 -4.73 9.13 0.42
C GLU A 119 -4.22 10.58 0.30
N VAL A 120 -2.92 10.77 0.04
CA VAL A 120 -2.37 12.06 -0.36
C VAL A 120 -2.74 12.26 -1.85
N ILE A 121 -3.97 12.74 -2.09
CA ILE A 121 -4.62 12.73 -3.40
C ILE A 121 -5.25 14.07 -3.80
N TYR A 122 -5.28 15.05 -2.91
CA TYR A 122 -5.76 16.39 -3.15
C TYR A 122 -4.62 17.39 -3.23
N ASP A 123 -4.77 18.47 -4.00
CA ASP A 123 -3.69 19.42 -4.27
C ASP A 123 -3.19 20.18 -3.04
N ASN A 124 -4.02 20.29 -1.99
CA ASN A 124 -3.68 20.90 -0.71
C ASN A 124 -3.05 19.93 0.30
N ASP A 125 -3.16 18.60 0.10
CA ASP A 125 -2.57 17.62 1.00
C ASP A 125 -1.08 17.85 1.30
N PRO A 126 -0.23 18.13 0.29
CA PRO A 126 1.19 18.40 0.52
C PRO A 126 1.45 19.59 1.43
N ASP A 127 0.63 20.63 1.38
CA ASP A 127 0.78 21.81 2.21
C ASP A 127 0.21 21.53 3.62
N TRP A 128 -0.97 20.95 3.71
CA TRP A 128 -1.62 20.62 4.98
C TRP A 128 -0.80 19.68 5.88
N LEU A 129 -0.04 18.74 5.29
CA LEU A 129 0.85 17.86 6.07
C LEU A 129 1.88 18.62 6.89
N TYR A 130 2.33 19.79 6.40
CA TYR A 130 3.25 20.68 7.13
C TYR A 130 2.49 21.68 7.99
N ASP A 131 1.46 22.31 7.45
CA ASP A 131 0.81 23.45 8.07
C ASP A 131 -0.11 23.05 9.24
N HIS A 132 -0.66 21.83 9.23
CA HIS A 132 -1.56 21.34 10.27
C HIS A 132 -0.88 20.39 11.28
N GLY A 133 0.44 20.15 11.13
CA GLY A 133 1.23 19.36 12.06
C GLY A 133 1.12 17.85 11.90
N GLY A 134 0.54 17.34 10.81
CA GLY A 134 0.49 15.89 10.56
C GLY A 134 1.89 15.29 10.44
N LEU A 135 2.82 16.00 9.80
CA LEU A 135 4.20 15.55 9.69
C LEU A 135 4.91 15.55 11.04
N ASP A 136 4.65 16.57 11.89
CA ASP A 136 5.22 16.64 13.23
C ASP A 136 4.78 15.45 14.09
N ALA A 137 3.51 15.03 13.99
CA ALA A 137 3.01 13.83 14.67
C ALA A 137 3.78 12.57 14.27
N ALA A 138 4.05 12.38 12.99
CA ALA A 138 4.81 11.23 12.49
C ALA A 138 6.28 11.28 12.95
N GLN A 139 6.89 12.45 12.94
CA GLN A 139 8.26 12.65 13.41
C GLN A 139 8.37 12.39 14.92
N GLU A 140 7.44 12.88 15.72
CA GLU A 140 7.39 12.61 17.15
C GLU A 140 7.24 11.13 17.45
N ALA A 141 6.33 10.42 16.76
CA ALA A 141 6.18 8.98 16.92
C ALA A 141 7.48 8.23 16.57
N ARG A 142 8.22 8.70 15.57
CA ARG A 142 9.52 8.14 15.18
C ARG A 142 10.60 8.42 16.24
N ASP A 143 10.67 9.63 16.74
CA ASP A 143 11.67 10.05 17.74
C ASP A 143 11.46 9.32 19.08
N GLN A 144 10.20 8.98 19.40
CA GLN A 144 9.83 8.12 20.53
C GLN A 144 10.09 6.62 20.27
N GLY A 145 10.56 6.23 19.08
CA GLY A 145 10.77 4.82 18.69
C GLY A 145 9.48 4.02 18.45
N ARG A 146 8.33 4.68 18.35
CA ARG A 146 7.01 4.06 18.18
C ARG A 146 6.61 3.88 16.72
N ALA A 147 7.21 4.64 15.80
CA ALA A 147 7.21 4.41 14.36
C ALA A 147 8.66 4.36 13.89
N ARG A 148 8.98 3.49 12.93
CA ARG A 148 10.36 3.37 12.46
C ARG A 148 10.58 4.19 11.19
N TRP A 149 9.66 4.13 10.26
CA TRP A 149 9.74 4.76 8.94
C TRP A 149 8.52 5.61 8.66
N ILE A 150 8.72 6.71 7.95
CA ILE A 150 7.66 7.64 7.57
C ILE A 150 7.49 7.59 6.05
N ALA A 151 6.26 7.36 5.61
CA ALA A 151 5.87 7.21 4.22
C ALA A 151 4.60 8.00 3.89
N PHE A 152 4.27 8.09 2.62
CA PHE A 152 2.95 8.55 2.18
C PHE A 152 2.41 7.68 1.04
N HIS A 153 1.09 7.66 0.89
CA HIS A 153 0.38 6.94 -0.16
C HIS A 153 -0.31 7.91 -1.10
N GLY A 154 0.18 7.99 -2.34
CA GLY A 154 -0.43 8.76 -3.41
C GLY A 154 -0.88 7.84 -4.54
N GLU A 155 -2.13 8.01 -5.05
CA GLU A 155 -2.65 7.11 -6.07
C GLU A 155 -3.46 7.77 -7.19
N LYS A 156 -3.80 9.07 -7.08
CA LYS A 156 -4.68 9.76 -8.03
C LYS A 156 -3.92 10.54 -9.09
N SER A 157 -2.96 11.36 -8.67
CA SER A 157 -2.16 12.18 -9.57
C SER A 157 -0.68 12.16 -9.19
N PRO A 158 0.22 11.84 -10.13
CA PRO A 158 1.66 11.98 -9.94
C PRO A 158 2.09 13.37 -9.50
N HIS A 159 1.40 14.42 -10.00
CA HIS A 159 1.69 15.81 -9.65
C HIS A 159 1.66 16.05 -8.14
N ILE A 160 0.65 15.55 -7.43
CA ILE A 160 0.51 15.72 -5.98
C ILE A 160 1.67 15.06 -5.23
N ALA A 161 2.01 13.82 -5.62
CA ALA A 161 3.14 13.10 -5.03
C ALA A 161 4.47 13.85 -5.29
N LEU A 162 4.69 14.37 -6.50
CA LEU A 162 5.88 15.16 -6.83
C LEU A 162 5.92 16.49 -6.08
N LYS A 163 4.78 17.17 -5.91
CA LYS A 163 4.66 18.37 -5.09
C LYS A 163 5.09 18.08 -3.64
N LEU A 164 4.63 16.98 -3.05
CA LEU A 164 5.03 16.60 -1.70
C LEU A 164 6.52 16.24 -1.61
N LEU A 165 7.05 15.49 -2.57
CA LEU A 165 8.49 15.18 -2.63
C LEU A 165 9.36 16.45 -2.74
N ALA A 166 8.87 17.46 -3.46
CA ALA A 166 9.59 18.73 -3.64
C ALA A 166 9.71 19.57 -2.35
N ARG A 167 8.87 19.31 -1.32
CA ARG A 167 8.93 19.97 -0.01
C ARG A 167 10.20 19.63 0.80
N GLY A 168 10.97 18.62 0.38
CA GLY A 168 12.32 18.35 0.90
C GLY A 168 12.40 17.42 2.10
N PHE A 169 11.29 16.91 2.65
CA PHE A 169 11.34 15.89 3.69
C PHE A 169 11.96 14.57 3.15
N ALA A 170 12.78 13.93 3.97
CA ALA A 170 13.42 12.66 3.62
C ALA A 170 12.44 11.50 3.89
N TRP A 171 11.58 11.22 2.92
CA TRP A 171 10.63 10.11 2.97
C TRP A 171 11.36 8.77 2.91
N ASP A 172 11.10 7.89 3.88
CA ASP A 172 11.68 6.54 3.88
C ASP A 172 11.06 5.68 2.78
N ALA A 173 9.77 5.87 2.49
CA ALA A 173 9.09 5.17 1.40
C ALA A 173 7.93 5.98 0.79
N VAL A 174 7.52 5.59 -0.42
CA VAL A 174 6.30 6.08 -1.07
C VAL A 174 5.48 4.88 -1.55
N LEU A 175 4.20 4.88 -1.17
CA LEU A 175 3.23 3.92 -1.66
C LEU A 175 2.55 4.49 -2.91
N MET A 176 2.53 3.74 -4.00
CA MET A 176 1.98 4.19 -5.27
C MET A 176 1.40 3.04 -6.12
N PRO A 177 0.41 3.29 -6.98
CA PRO A 177 -0.11 2.27 -7.88
C PRO A 177 0.94 1.87 -8.90
N LEU A 178 1.19 0.57 -9.02
CA LEU A 178 2.13 0.00 -10.00
C LEU A 178 1.50 -1.24 -10.63
N ASN A 179 1.10 -1.11 -11.88
CA ASN A 179 0.51 -2.17 -12.68
C ASN A 179 0.65 -1.84 -14.17
N PRO A 180 0.41 -2.75 -15.11
CA PRO A 180 0.61 -2.50 -16.53
C PRO A 180 -0.21 -1.34 -17.12
N PHE A 181 -1.36 -0.97 -16.52
CA PHE A 181 -2.18 0.16 -16.99
C PHE A 181 -1.59 1.50 -16.57
N ASP A 182 -0.98 1.56 -15.37
CA ASP A 182 -0.36 2.79 -14.83
C ASP A 182 0.62 3.43 -15.82
N ALA A 183 1.40 2.62 -16.53
CA ALA A 183 2.40 3.11 -17.48
C ALA A 183 1.83 4.01 -18.60
N SER A 184 0.51 4.02 -18.80
CA SER A 184 -0.13 4.71 -19.93
C SER A 184 -0.94 5.93 -19.55
N PHE A 185 -1.37 6.07 -18.28
CA PHE A 185 -2.22 7.18 -17.86
C PHE A 185 -1.83 7.69 -16.47
N ARG A 186 -1.51 8.98 -16.34
CA ARG A 186 -1.06 9.60 -15.08
C ARG A 186 -0.08 8.68 -14.35
N SER A 187 0.99 8.31 -15.03
CA SER A 187 1.88 7.21 -14.65
C SER A 187 2.74 7.56 -13.45
N PHE A 188 2.53 6.86 -12.35
CA PHE A 188 3.43 6.87 -11.19
C PHE A 188 4.73 6.14 -11.49
N GLU A 189 4.69 5.07 -12.28
CA GLU A 189 5.86 4.34 -12.72
C GLU A 189 6.86 5.23 -13.46
N ARG A 190 6.37 6.12 -14.34
CA ARG A 190 7.23 6.96 -15.17
C ARG A 190 7.66 8.25 -14.50
N GLN A 191 6.84 8.79 -13.60
CA GLN A 191 7.04 10.14 -13.06
C GLN A 191 7.49 10.12 -11.60
N VAL A 192 6.88 9.31 -10.74
CA VAL A 192 7.13 9.32 -9.30
C VAL A 192 8.19 8.32 -8.89
N LEU A 193 8.12 7.08 -9.39
CA LEU A 193 9.04 6.02 -9.05
C LEU A 193 10.52 6.40 -9.26
N PRO A 194 10.95 6.97 -10.41
CA PRO A 194 12.34 7.39 -10.62
C PRO A 194 12.78 8.46 -9.62
N GLU A 195 11.90 9.39 -9.28
CA GLU A 195 12.19 10.48 -8.34
C GLU A 195 12.36 9.97 -6.91
N VAL A 196 11.51 9.02 -6.47
CA VAL A 196 11.66 8.37 -5.17
C VAL A 196 12.99 7.65 -5.05
N ILE A 197 13.36 6.87 -6.08
CA ILE A 197 14.64 6.15 -6.11
C ILE A 197 15.82 7.12 -6.09
N ARG A 198 15.78 8.17 -6.90
CA ARG A 198 16.84 9.19 -6.94
C ARG A 198 17.07 9.83 -5.58
N ARG A 199 15.99 10.03 -4.79
CA ARG A 199 16.05 10.55 -3.41
C ARG A 199 16.48 9.49 -2.39
N GLY A 200 16.56 8.24 -2.77
CA GLY A 200 16.94 7.12 -1.90
C GLY A 200 15.77 6.54 -1.09
N GLY A 201 14.54 6.93 -1.38
CA GLY A 201 13.34 6.36 -0.76
C GLY A 201 13.01 4.96 -1.28
N GLY A 202 12.33 4.17 -0.46
CA GLY A 202 11.76 2.88 -0.84
C GLY A 202 10.47 3.04 -1.66
N VAL A 203 10.19 2.11 -2.55
CA VAL A 203 8.96 2.08 -3.33
C VAL A 203 8.11 0.90 -2.90
N ILE A 204 6.86 1.17 -2.49
CA ILE A 204 5.89 0.15 -2.14
C ILE A 204 4.77 0.18 -3.18
N GLY A 205 4.70 -0.85 -4.01
CA GLY A 205 3.68 -0.96 -5.05
C GLY A 205 2.30 -1.26 -4.46
N THR A 206 1.30 -0.48 -4.85
CA THR A 206 -0.12 -0.71 -4.53
C THR A 206 -0.90 -1.00 -5.80
N LYS A 207 -2.14 -1.47 -5.67
CA LYS A 207 -3.05 -1.71 -6.81
C LYS A 207 -2.41 -2.52 -7.98
N PRO A 208 -1.64 -3.61 -7.73
CA PRO A 208 -1.01 -4.37 -8.82
C PRO A 208 -2.02 -4.99 -9.78
N LEU A 209 -3.28 -5.15 -9.34
CA LEU A 209 -4.40 -5.63 -10.15
C LEU A 209 -5.36 -4.51 -10.58
N ALA A 210 -4.89 -3.24 -10.61
CA ALA A 210 -5.65 -2.05 -11.01
C ALA A 210 -7.01 -1.93 -10.29
N GLY A 211 -7.05 -2.12 -8.96
CA GLY A 211 -8.29 -2.05 -8.18
C GLY A 211 -9.29 -3.16 -8.46
N GLY A 212 -8.92 -4.20 -9.20
CA GLY A 212 -9.78 -5.29 -9.65
C GLY A 212 -10.13 -5.24 -11.14
N ALA A 213 -9.71 -4.20 -11.85
CA ALA A 213 -9.99 -4.07 -13.29
C ALA A 213 -9.26 -5.10 -14.14
N ILE A 214 -8.05 -5.52 -13.75
CA ILE A 214 -7.29 -6.55 -14.48
C ILE A 214 -8.01 -7.91 -14.48
N PRO A 215 -8.40 -8.50 -13.35
CA PRO A 215 -9.13 -9.75 -13.36
C PRO A 215 -10.52 -9.65 -14.02
N ALA A 216 -11.20 -8.50 -13.90
CA ALA A 216 -12.50 -8.30 -14.54
C ALA A 216 -12.40 -8.15 -16.07
N GLY A 217 -11.38 -7.44 -16.55
CA GLY A 217 -11.21 -7.11 -17.98
C GLY A 217 -10.59 -8.21 -18.82
N ARG A 218 -9.99 -9.24 -18.22
CA ARG A 218 -9.33 -10.39 -18.89
C ARG A 218 -8.28 -10.03 -19.95
N LEU A 219 -7.86 -8.78 -20.02
CA LEU A 219 -6.87 -8.31 -21.00
C LEU A 219 -5.45 -8.79 -20.63
N ILE A 220 -5.13 -8.73 -19.35
CA ILE A 220 -3.85 -9.16 -18.77
C ILE A 220 -4.17 -10.21 -17.70
N LYS A 221 -3.40 -11.29 -17.65
CA LYS A 221 -3.55 -12.28 -16.59
C LYS A 221 -3.15 -11.67 -15.24
N PRO A 222 -3.91 -11.94 -14.17
CA PRO A 222 -3.54 -11.44 -12.83
C PRO A 222 -2.11 -11.82 -12.42
N GLU A 223 -1.65 -13.01 -12.77
CA GLU A 223 -0.30 -13.49 -12.49
C GLU A 223 0.77 -12.65 -13.20
N ASP A 224 0.51 -12.25 -14.46
CA ASP A 224 1.42 -11.40 -15.23
C ASP A 224 1.45 -9.96 -14.65
N ALA A 225 0.32 -9.46 -14.20
CA ALA A 225 0.26 -8.13 -13.56
C ALA A 225 0.98 -8.09 -12.21
N LEU A 226 0.88 -9.16 -11.41
CA LEU A 226 1.65 -9.30 -10.17
C LEU A 226 3.15 -9.39 -10.48
N ARG A 227 3.53 -10.24 -11.42
CA ARG A 227 4.90 -10.40 -11.87
C ARG A 227 5.47 -9.08 -12.42
N TYR A 228 4.66 -8.32 -13.17
CA TYR A 228 5.01 -6.96 -13.64
C TYR A 228 5.38 -6.04 -12.49
N ALA A 229 4.50 -5.91 -11.48
CA ALA A 229 4.73 -5.04 -10.35
C ALA A 229 6.01 -5.43 -9.58
N TRP A 230 6.28 -6.74 -9.39
CA TRP A 230 7.50 -7.23 -8.75
C TRP A 230 8.76 -7.12 -9.62
N SER A 231 8.62 -6.89 -10.94
CA SER A 231 9.74 -6.66 -11.85
C SER A 231 10.23 -5.21 -11.84
N LEU A 232 9.44 -4.31 -11.27
CA LEU A 232 9.86 -2.93 -11.01
C LEU A 232 10.78 -2.86 -9.78
N PRO A 233 11.57 -1.81 -9.62
CA PRO A 233 12.46 -1.63 -8.47
C PRO A 233 11.65 -1.24 -7.21
N VAL A 234 10.88 -2.19 -6.71
CA VAL A 234 10.02 -2.07 -5.52
C VAL A 234 10.62 -2.78 -4.32
N SER A 235 10.40 -2.24 -3.13
CA SER A 235 10.74 -2.87 -1.85
C SER A 235 9.70 -3.92 -1.45
N SER A 236 8.44 -3.67 -1.77
CA SER A 236 7.30 -4.56 -1.52
C SER A 236 6.16 -4.26 -2.49
N VAL A 237 5.26 -5.22 -2.69
CA VAL A 237 3.99 -5.00 -3.39
C VAL A 237 2.85 -5.45 -2.49
N LEU A 238 1.91 -4.53 -2.22
CA LEU A 238 0.73 -4.78 -1.42
C LEU A 238 -0.39 -5.38 -2.29
N VAL A 239 -0.79 -6.60 -1.98
CA VAL A 239 -1.81 -7.34 -2.73
C VAL A 239 -3.06 -7.53 -1.86
N GLY A 240 -4.20 -7.06 -2.35
CA GLY A 240 -5.50 -7.28 -1.71
C GLY A 240 -5.97 -8.72 -1.95
N CYS A 241 -6.26 -9.43 -0.86
CA CYS A 241 -6.86 -10.76 -0.89
C CYS A 241 -8.20 -10.73 -0.14
N ASP A 242 -9.27 -11.19 -0.77
CA ASP A 242 -10.60 -11.31 -0.19
C ASP A 242 -10.94 -12.75 0.23
N SER A 243 -10.08 -13.70 -0.13
CA SER A 243 -10.27 -15.12 0.15
C SER A 243 -8.93 -15.86 0.24
N ALA A 244 -8.93 -16.98 0.95
CA ALA A 244 -7.77 -17.88 1.02
C ALA A 244 -7.36 -18.42 -0.38
N ALA A 245 -8.31 -18.56 -1.29
CA ALA A 245 -8.02 -19.00 -2.66
C ALA A 245 -7.19 -17.97 -3.42
N VAL A 246 -7.52 -16.66 -3.29
CA VAL A 246 -6.76 -15.56 -3.89
C VAL A 246 -5.38 -15.46 -3.23
N LEU A 247 -5.32 -15.57 -1.90
CA LEU A 247 -4.03 -15.59 -1.18
C LEU A 247 -3.10 -16.69 -1.71
N ARG A 248 -3.57 -17.93 -1.82
CA ARG A 248 -2.76 -19.06 -2.29
C ARG A 248 -2.27 -18.89 -3.71
N LYS A 249 -3.11 -18.34 -4.61
CA LYS A 249 -2.68 -17.98 -5.97
C LYS A 249 -1.58 -16.93 -5.98
N THR A 250 -1.74 -15.89 -5.17
CA THR A 250 -0.73 -14.82 -5.01
C THR A 250 0.59 -15.37 -4.46
N LEU A 251 0.53 -16.20 -3.42
CA LEU A 251 1.71 -16.87 -2.84
C LEU A 251 2.43 -17.73 -3.88
N LYS A 252 1.68 -18.48 -4.70
CA LYS A 252 2.28 -19.30 -5.77
C LYS A 252 3.08 -18.44 -6.75
N VAL A 253 2.57 -17.27 -7.15
CA VAL A 253 3.30 -16.35 -8.04
C VAL A 253 4.53 -15.78 -7.35
N ALA A 254 4.39 -15.35 -6.09
CA ALA A 254 5.49 -14.74 -5.33
C ALA A 254 6.64 -15.73 -5.07
N THR A 255 6.33 -16.99 -4.68
CA THR A 255 7.35 -18.01 -4.40
C THR A 255 8.04 -18.56 -5.66
N SER A 256 7.41 -18.43 -6.82
CA SER A 256 7.99 -18.82 -8.12
C SER A 256 8.36 -17.62 -8.99
N LEU A 257 8.58 -16.46 -8.39
CA LEU A 257 8.82 -15.23 -9.10
C LEU A 257 10.03 -15.33 -10.03
N LYS A 258 9.79 -15.06 -11.29
CA LYS A 258 10.79 -14.82 -12.32
C LYS A 258 10.53 -13.43 -12.89
N PRO A 259 11.31 -12.42 -12.54
CA PRO A 259 11.08 -11.06 -13.04
C PRO A 259 11.03 -11.03 -14.57
N PHE A 260 10.20 -10.16 -15.11
CA PHE A 260 10.18 -9.89 -16.55
C PHE A 260 11.44 -9.15 -16.96
N HIS A 261 11.99 -9.43 -18.12
CA HIS A 261 12.99 -8.58 -18.75
C HIS A 261 12.35 -7.37 -19.47
N ALA A 262 13.14 -6.40 -19.87
CA ALA A 262 12.64 -5.12 -20.42
C ALA A 262 11.67 -5.30 -21.58
N GLY A 263 11.97 -6.19 -22.52
CA GLY A 263 11.10 -6.46 -23.67
C GLY A 263 9.72 -7.04 -23.30
N GLU A 264 9.66 -7.93 -22.28
CA GLU A 264 8.37 -8.45 -21.77
C GLU A 264 7.56 -7.36 -21.09
N MET A 265 8.23 -6.48 -20.31
CA MET A 265 7.61 -5.32 -19.67
C MET A 265 7.00 -4.38 -20.72
N ASP A 266 7.75 -4.09 -21.78
CA ASP A 266 7.29 -3.19 -22.86
C ASP A 266 6.15 -3.79 -23.65
N ALA A 267 6.15 -5.08 -23.91
CA ALA A 267 5.03 -5.79 -24.55
C ALA A 267 3.73 -5.68 -23.71
N LEU A 268 3.82 -5.83 -22.38
CA LEU A 268 2.68 -5.65 -21.49
C LEU A 268 2.19 -4.20 -21.46
N ARG A 269 3.10 -3.21 -21.40
CA ARG A 269 2.77 -1.78 -21.46
C ARG A 269 2.06 -1.43 -22.77
N GLN A 270 2.57 -1.93 -23.89
CA GLN A 270 1.97 -1.70 -25.20
C GLN A 270 0.57 -2.31 -25.31
N LYS A 271 0.39 -3.55 -24.85
CA LYS A 271 -0.91 -4.22 -24.78
C LYS A 271 -1.90 -3.44 -23.91
N ALA A 272 -1.46 -2.96 -22.74
CA ALA A 272 -2.25 -2.15 -21.85
C ALA A 272 -2.65 -0.82 -22.47
N ARG A 273 -1.73 -0.14 -23.15
CA ARG A 273 -1.93 1.20 -23.74
C ARG A 273 -3.07 1.24 -24.73
N ILE A 274 -3.21 0.22 -25.57
CA ILE A 274 -4.27 0.14 -26.59
C ILE A 274 -5.66 0.21 -25.97
N THR A 275 -5.85 -0.37 -24.78
CA THR A 275 -7.17 -0.53 -24.17
C THR A 275 -7.38 0.38 -22.96
N ALA A 276 -6.30 0.74 -22.24
CA ALA A 276 -6.34 1.42 -20.95
C ALA A 276 -5.67 2.79 -20.94
N GLY A 277 -5.25 3.29 -22.10
CA GLY A 277 -4.49 4.56 -22.22
C GLY A 277 -5.26 5.82 -21.82
N ASP A 278 -6.57 5.75 -21.65
CA ASP A 278 -7.42 6.85 -21.18
C ASP A 278 -7.74 6.81 -19.68
N GLY A 279 -7.19 5.83 -18.95
CA GLY A 279 -7.38 5.70 -17.49
C GLY A 279 -8.70 5.06 -17.06
N ARG A 280 -9.58 4.60 -18.00
CA ARG A 280 -10.90 4.03 -17.67
C ARG A 280 -10.84 2.82 -16.73
N PHE A 281 -9.74 2.09 -16.70
CA PHE A 281 -9.53 0.94 -15.84
C PHE A 281 -8.86 1.28 -14.51
N GLU A 282 -8.38 2.51 -14.37
CA GLU A 282 -7.76 3.00 -13.14
C GLU A 282 -8.69 4.03 -12.47
N ARG A 283 -9.90 3.58 -12.10
CA ARG A 283 -10.97 4.42 -11.56
C ARG A 283 -10.54 5.19 -10.30
N TYR A 284 -9.58 4.68 -9.54
CA TYR A 284 -8.96 5.39 -8.43
C TYR A 284 -8.19 6.66 -8.85
N LYS A 285 -7.81 6.78 -10.14
CA LYS A 285 -7.23 8.01 -10.72
C LYS A 285 -8.28 8.95 -11.30
N THR A 286 -9.39 8.42 -11.81
CA THR A 286 -10.34 9.15 -12.66
C THR A 286 -11.68 9.47 -11.97
N THR A 287 -11.99 8.83 -10.84
CA THR A 287 -13.24 9.03 -10.09
C THR A 287 -12.97 9.26 -8.60
N GLN A 288 -13.99 9.60 -7.84
CA GLN A 288 -13.93 9.70 -6.38
C GLN A 288 -14.45 8.44 -5.66
N GLU A 289 -14.82 7.40 -6.38
CA GLU A 289 -15.40 6.18 -5.79
C GLU A 289 -14.42 5.41 -4.90
N PHE A 290 -13.12 5.60 -5.12
CA PHE A 290 -12.08 4.95 -4.33
C PHE A 290 -11.57 5.83 -3.19
N ASP A 291 -11.92 7.12 -3.18
CA ASP A 291 -11.53 8.05 -2.14
C ASP A 291 -12.32 7.75 -0.87
N GLY A 292 -11.68 7.78 0.28
CA GLY A 292 -12.33 7.62 1.58
C GLY A 292 -13.40 8.69 1.82
N ALA A 293 -14.54 8.32 2.42
CA ALA A 293 -15.62 9.26 2.68
C ALA A 293 -15.16 10.42 3.57
N ALA A 294 -14.36 10.12 4.59
CA ALA A 294 -13.79 11.13 5.48
C ALA A 294 -12.81 12.06 4.73
N GLY A 295 -11.99 11.51 3.82
CA GLY A 295 -11.10 12.29 2.98
C GLY A 295 -11.85 13.25 2.07
N ARG A 296 -12.92 12.77 1.39
CA ARG A 296 -13.77 13.65 0.58
C ARG A 296 -14.39 14.77 1.40
N ALA A 297 -14.95 14.44 2.57
CA ALA A 297 -15.58 15.44 3.45
C ALA A 297 -14.57 16.49 3.94
N ALA A 298 -13.37 16.09 4.33
CA ALA A 298 -12.30 16.99 4.76
C ALA A 298 -11.91 18.02 3.68
N HIS A 299 -12.05 17.63 2.40
CA HIS A 299 -11.72 18.49 1.25
C HIS A 299 -12.97 19.12 0.58
N GLY A 300 -14.12 19.11 1.26
CA GLY A 300 -15.34 19.79 0.80
C GLY A 300 -16.15 19.03 -0.25
N TYR A 301 -15.83 17.77 -0.53
CA TYR A 301 -16.60 16.93 -1.46
C TYR A 301 -17.67 16.15 -0.69
N THR A 302 -18.87 16.73 -0.56
CA THR A 302 -19.99 16.17 0.20
C THR A 302 -20.97 15.34 -0.64
N GLY A 303 -20.78 15.23 -1.95
CA GLY A 303 -21.61 14.45 -2.87
C GLY A 303 -21.28 12.93 -2.83
N ARG A 304 -22.33 12.11 -3.14
CA ARG A 304 -22.18 10.64 -3.33
C ARG A 304 -21.41 10.32 -4.60
#